data_687db6c7fcc84f0cfc5fafa71abc5b7c
#
_entry.id   687db6c7fcc84f0cfc5fafa71abc5b7c
#
_cell.length_a   1.000
_cell.length_b   1.000
_cell.length_c   1.000
_cell.angle_alpha   90.00
_cell.angle_beta   90.00
_cell.angle_gamma   90.00
#
_symmetry.space_group_name_H-M   'P 1'
#
loop_
_entity.id
_entity.type
_entity.pdbx_description
1 polymer ?
#
loop_
_entity_poly.entity_id
_entity_poly.type
_entity_poly.pdbx_seq_one_letter_code
_entity_poly.pdbx_strand_id
1 'polypeptide(L)'
;MFIDLRDHYGLTQIVFNPGSPGFGTVERLRAESVITLEGKVVARDEGLVNPNLATGEIEVVAGEVTVQSEAAELPLPVFGEPDYPEEIRLTHRYLDLRRETLHKNMILRSQVIASLRRRMLEQGFTEYQTPILTASSPEGARDFLVPSRIHPGEFYALPQAPQQFKQLLMVSGFDRYFQIAPCFRDEDARADRSPGEFYQLDIEMSFVTQEDVFNAIEPVMAGVFEEFANWEGKGRKVPDGAFPRIPYAEAMAKYGSDKPDLRNPIELADVSEFFEDDSKTGFGIFAKIIGGGGRVIAIPAPKAAAEKSRKFFDELDKWAKKEMQAPGLGYARLKEADGGGVDSQDPVLKNFEPAHLAALLEKLGLGAGDGIFFSAGKKSDAYKLAGAARTKVGEELGLIEDGVFRLCWIVDFPMYEYDEDNKKVDFSHNPFSMPQGGMDALLAADTEEKQLDLKAYQYDIVCNGVELSSGAIRNHSPELMLKAFELAGYGPDVVEAEFGGMLNAFRYGAPPHGGIAPGVDRIVMLLADAENIRDVTLFPMNQQARDLMMQAPSPVDEKQLKELHIRLAPQMKS
;
A
#
# COMPACT_ATOMS: atom_id res chain seq x y z
N MET A 1 -23.24 -37.02 22.49
CA MET A 1 -23.23 -35.82 21.63
C MET A 1 -21.93 -35.06 21.86
N PHE A 2 -21.33 -34.53 20.79
CA PHE A 2 -20.11 -33.74 20.86
C PHE A 2 -20.44 -32.32 20.41
N ILE A 3 -19.86 -31.34 21.07
CA ILE A 3 -19.87 -29.93 20.64
C ILE A 3 -18.45 -29.37 20.74
N ASP A 4 -18.12 -28.49 19.86
CA ASP A 4 -16.89 -27.70 19.92
C ASP A 4 -17.22 -26.36 20.60
N LEU A 5 -16.71 -26.19 21.81
CA LEU A 5 -16.83 -24.95 22.56
C LEU A 5 -15.66 -24.05 22.19
N ARG A 6 -15.98 -22.85 21.66
CA ARG A 6 -14.99 -21.83 21.35
C ARG A 6 -14.95 -20.77 22.44
N ASP A 7 -13.77 -20.49 22.94
CA ASP A 7 -13.47 -19.35 23.79
C ASP A 7 -12.30 -18.54 23.22
N HIS A 8 -11.76 -17.59 23.98
CA HIS A 8 -10.62 -16.79 23.54
C HIS A 8 -9.27 -17.54 23.57
N TYR A 9 -9.22 -18.77 24.07
CA TYR A 9 -8.05 -19.65 24.00
C TYR A 9 -8.10 -20.62 22.81
N GLY A 10 -9.27 -20.79 22.18
CA GLY A 10 -9.45 -21.66 21.04
C GLY A 10 -10.69 -22.55 21.13
N LEU A 11 -10.60 -23.75 20.54
CA LEU A 11 -11.67 -24.74 20.49
C LEU A 11 -11.36 -25.90 21.43
N THR A 12 -12.36 -26.31 22.23
CA THR A 12 -12.27 -27.52 23.06
C THR A 12 -13.51 -28.39 22.85
N GLN A 13 -13.30 -29.66 22.61
CA GLN A 13 -14.41 -30.61 22.46
C GLN A 13 -15.05 -30.90 23.81
N ILE A 14 -16.36 -30.75 23.86
CA ILE A 14 -17.19 -31.09 25.03
C ILE A 14 -18.02 -32.33 24.72
N VAL A 15 -17.99 -33.29 25.62
CA VAL A 15 -18.71 -34.56 25.51
C VAL A 15 -19.93 -34.54 26.43
N PHE A 16 -21.10 -34.74 25.86
CA PHE A 16 -22.35 -34.90 26.57
C PHE A 16 -22.79 -36.36 26.50
N ASN A 17 -22.78 -37.05 27.63
CA ASN A 17 -23.31 -38.41 27.74
C ASN A 17 -24.84 -38.37 27.81
N PRO A 18 -25.54 -39.41 27.27
CA PRO A 18 -26.96 -39.54 27.46
C PRO A 18 -27.30 -39.55 28.96
N GLY A 19 -28.21 -38.65 29.36
CA GLY A 19 -28.60 -38.50 30.78
C GLY A 19 -27.75 -37.54 31.60
N SER A 20 -26.72 -36.87 31.04
CA SER A 20 -26.05 -35.78 31.72
C SER A 20 -27.00 -34.55 31.86
N PRO A 21 -26.88 -33.76 32.95
CA PRO A 21 -27.82 -32.69 33.26
C PRO A 21 -28.05 -31.67 32.12
N GLY A 22 -27.05 -31.37 31.33
CA GLY A 22 -27.12 -30.38 30.22
C GLY A 22 -27.54 -30.95 28.86
N PHE A 23 -27.68 -32.28 28.70
CA PHE A 23 -27.87 -32.92 27.39
C PHE A 23 -29.09 -32.39 26.62
N GLY A 24 -30.28 -32.40 27.24
CA GLY A 24 -31.52 -31.99 26.60
C GLY A 24 -31.58 -30.47 26.34
N THR A 25 -30.79 -29.67 27.03
CA THR A 25 -30.66 -28.24 26.79
C THR A 25 -29.82 -28.00 25.52
N VAL A 26 -28.64 -28.63 25.47
CA VAL A 26 -27.68 -28.41 24.36
C VAL A 26 -28.18 -29.04 23.06
N GLU A 27 -28.93 -30.15 23.09
CA GLU A 27 -29.51 -30.79 21.90
C GLU A 27 -30.42 -29.85 21.08
N ARG A 28 -30.99 -28.82 21.73
CA ARG A 28 -31.90 -27.85 21.10
C ARG A 28 -31.25 -26.55 20.72
N LEU A 29 -30.02 -26.30 21.17
CA LEU A 29 -29.30 -25.07 20.87
C LEU A 29 -28.80 -25.04 19.42
N ARG A 30 -28.86 -23.87 18.83
CA ARG A 30 -28.21 -23.62 17.56
C ARG A 30 -26.72 -23.33 17.77
N ALA A 31 -25.93 -23.59 16.73
CA ALA A 31 -24.53 -23.17 16.69
C ALA A 31 -24.40 -21.67 17.00
N GLU A 32 -23.29 -21.29 17.61
CA GLU A 32 -22.97 -19.92 18.06
C GLU A 32 -23.81 -19.44 19.26
N SER A 33 -24.65 -20.27 19.87
CA SER A 33 -25.23 -19.97 21.18
C SER A 33 -24.13 -19.89 22.24
N VAL A 34 -24.28 -18.96 23.19
CA VAL A 34 -23.30 -18.76 24.26
C VAL A 34 -23.72 -19.55 25.49
N ILE A 35 -22.82 -20.41 25.97
CA ILE A 35 -23.05 -21.23 27.14
C ILE A 35 -21.88 -21.11 28.13
N THR A 36 -22.19 -21.33 29.38
CA THR A 36 -21.20 -21.63 30.43
C THR A 36 -21.43 -23.08 30.89
N LEU A 37 -20.37 -23.83 31.02
CA LEU A 37 -20.46 -25.20 31.51
C LEU A 37 -19.40 -25.47 32.57
N GLU A 38 -19.75 -26.37 33.48
CA GLU A 38 -18.82 -27.03 34.37
C GLU A 38 -18.65 -28.47 33.90
N GLY A 39 -17.42 -28.97 33.91
CA GLY A 39 -17.16 -30.31 33.44
C GLY A 39 -15.82 -30.86 33.91
N LYS A 40 -15.59 -32.14 33.68
CA LYS A 40 -14.35 -32.81 34.02
C LYS A 40 -13.47 -32.92 32.78
N VAL A 41 -12.27 -32.36 32.86
CA VAL A 41 -11.24 -32.54 31.82
C VAL A 41 -10.70 -33.95 31.92
N VAL A 42 -10.68 -34.66 30.79
CA VAL A 42 -10.14 -36.01 30.66
C VAL A 42 -9.22 -36.09 29.45
N ALA A 43 -8.20 -36.96 29.52
CA ALA A 43 -7.38 -37.30 28.38
C ALA A 43 -8.20 -38.09 27.36
N ARG A 44 -8.00 -37.87 26.10
CA ARG A 44 -8.55 -38.71 25.02
C ARG A 44 -7.75 -40.02 24.93
N ASP A 45 -8.40 -41.10 24.53
CA ASP A 45 -7.69 -42.30 24.17
C ASP A 45 -6.76 -42.07 22.98
N GLU A 46 -5.62 -42.78 22.93
CA GLU A 46 -4.58 -42.59 21.89
C GLU A 46 -5.13 -42.58 20.45
N GLY A 47 -6.16 -43.38 20.16
CA GLY A 47 -6.82 -43.43 18.85
C GLY A 47 -7.82 -42.30 18.57
N LEU A 48 -8.12 -41.46 19.56
CA LEU A 48 -9.10 -40.37 19.47
C LEU A 48 -8.46 -38.98 19.59
N VAL A 49 -7.14 -38.89 19.73
CA VAL A 49 -6.39 -37.63 19.73
C VAL A 49 -6.61 -36.92 18.41
N ASN A 50 -7.00 -35.63 18.45
CA ASN A 50 -7.20 -34.81 17.26
C ASN A 50 -6.03 -33.85 17.07
N PRO A 51 -5.09 -34.11 16.15
CA PRO A 51 -3.91 -33.26 15.94
C PRO A 51 -4.25 -31.87 15.36
N ASN A 52 -5.49 -31.68 14.87
CA ASN A 52 -5.93 -30.40 14.30
C ASN A 52 -6.50 -29.42 15.34
N LEU A 53 -6.61 -29.84 16.60
CA LEU A 53 -7.03 -28.98 17.71
C LEU A 53 -5.87 -28.79 18.69
N ALA A 54 -5.65 -27.56 19.13
CA ALA A 54 -4.65 -27.24 20.15
C ALA A 54 -4.94 -28.00 21.49
N THR A 55 -6.20 -28.26 21.76
CA THR A 55 -6.69 -29.06 22.91
C THR A 55 -6.97 -30.52 22.55
N GLY A 56 -6.47 -31.00 21.42
CA GLY A 56 -6.86 -32.31 20.85
C GLY A 56 -6.48 -33.53 21.64
N GLU A 57 -5.61 -33.43 22.64
CA GLU A 57 -5.24 -34.51 23.58
C GLU A 57 -6.24 -34.66 24.72
N ILE A 58 -7.13 -33.71 24.92
CA ILE A 58 -8.12 -33.69 25.99
C ILE A 58 -9.53 -33.48 25.45
N GLU A 59 -10.50 -33.78 26.28
CA GLU A 59 -11.92 -33.41 26.11
C GLU A 59 -12.54 -33.09 27.48
N VAL A 60 -13.66 -32.37 27.47
CA VAL A 60 -14.38 -32.04 28.70
C VAL A 60 -15.68 -32.84 28.75
N VAL A 61 -15.81 -33.72 29.72
CA VAL A 61 -17.08 -34.39 30.01
C VAL A 61 -17.99 -33.42 30.75
N ALA A 62 -19.09 -33.00 30.11
CA ALA A 62 -20.00 -31.98 30.60
C ALA A 62 -20.74 -32.41 31.87
N GLY A 63 -20.80 -31.54 32.84
CA GLY A 63 -21.68 -31.56 34.00
C GLY A 63 -22.85 -30.62 33.82
N GLU A 64 -22.89 -29.52 34.58
CA GLU A 64 -23.93 -28.48 34.48
C GLU A 64 -23.68 -27.53 33.32
N VAL A 65 -24.76 -27.10 32.66
CA VAL A 65 -24.73 -26.14 31.56
C VAL A 65 -25.75 -25.04 31.81
N THR A 66 -25.28 -23.82 31.67
CA THR A 66 -26.13 -22.61 31.70
C THR A 66 -26.09 -21.95 30.32
N VAL A 67 -27.27 -21.75 29.72
CA VAL A 67 -27.40 -20.97 28.48
C VAL A 67 -27.35 -19.48 28.84
N GLN A 68 -26.36 -18.77 28.33
CA GLN A 68 -26.22 -17.32 28.52
C GLN A 68 -26.99 -16.54 27.45
N SER A 69 -26.97 -17.04 26.20
CA SER A 69 -27.66 -16.46 25.06
C SER A 69 -27.89 -17.49 23.97
N GLU A 70 -29.12 -17.58 23.47
CA GLU A 70 -29.46 -18.43 22.33
C GLU A 70 -29.22 -17.67 21.02
N ALA A 71 -28.60 -18.34 20.05
CA ALA A 71 -28.41 -17.80 18.71
C ALA A 71 -29.65 -18.00 17.85
N ALA A 72 -29.98 -17.00 17.03
CA ALA A 72 -30.90 -17.15 15.91
C ALA A 72 -30.25 -17.95 14.77
N GLU A 73 -30.98 -18.19 13.69
CA GLU A 73 -30.40 -18.72 12.46
C GLU A 73 -29.33 -17.74 11.91
N LEU A 74 -28.13 -18.27 11.63
CA LEU A 74 -27.00 -17.43 11.22
C LEU A 74 -27.15 -17.01 9.75
N PRO A 75 -26.98 -15.72 9.44
CA PRO A 75 -27.01 -15.22 8.06
C PRO A 75 -25.78 -15.64 7.24
N LEU A 76 -24.70 -16.03 7.91
CA LEU A 76 -23.48 -16.59 7.30
C LEU A 76 -22.87 -17.63 8.25
N PRO A 77 -22.25 -18.70 7.73
CA PRO A 77 -21.54 -19.66 8.57
C PRO A 77 -20.24 -19.06 9.10
N VAL A 78 -19.90 -19.43 10.33
CA VAL A 78 -18.70 -18.96 11.04
C VAL A 78 -17.54 -19.96 10.88
N PHE A 79 -17.83 -21.21 10.50
CA PHE A 79 -16.85 -22.27 10.36
C PHE A 79 -16.56 -22.61 8.89
N GLY A 80 -15.35 -23.09 8.60
CA GLY A 80 -14.96 -23.66 7.32
C GLY A 80 -14.62 -22.65 6.23
N GLU A 81 -14.46 -21.38 6.57
CA GLU A 81 -14.04 -20.31 5.64
C GLU A 81 -14.77 -20.30 4.27
N PRO A 82 -16.11 -20.51 4.23
CA PRO A 82 -16.84 -20.47 2.96
C PRO A 82 -16.79 -19.09 2.34
N ASP A 83 -16.80 -19.03 1.01
CA ASP A 83 -16.92 -17.77 0.29
C ASP A 83 -18.34 -17.20 0.44
N TYR A 84 -18.41 -15.93 0.82
CA TYR A 84 -19.67 -15.19 1.00
C TYR A 84 -19.56 -13.80 0.38
N PRO A 85 -20.66 -13.26 -0.17
CA PRO A 85 -20.69 -11.89 -0.67
C PRO A 85 -20.24 -10.89 0.39
N GLU A 86 -19.36 -9.96 0.02
CA GLU A 86 -18.78 -8.97 0.91
C GLU A 86 -19.86 -8.18 1.67
N GLU A 87 -20.97 -7.83 1.00
CA GLU A 87 -22.07 -7.09 1.60
C GLU A 87 -22.68 -7.81 2.82
N ILE A 88 -22.85 -9.13 2.76
CA ILE A 88 -23.35 -9.92 3.88
C ILE A 88 -22.30 -9.98 5.01
N ARG A 89 -21.03 -10.17 4.66
CA ARG A 89 -19.91 -10.20 5.60
C ARG A 89 -19.78 -8.87 6.35
N LEU A 90 -19.92 -7.72 5.67
CA LEU A 90 -19.84 -6.39 6.28
C LEU A 90 -21.09 -6.04 7.09
N THR A 91 -22.27 -6.43 6.65
CA THR A 91 -23.52 -6.23 7.41
C THR A 91 -23.50 -6.99 8.74
N HIS A 92 -22.93 -8.20 8.73
CA HIS A 92 -22.80 -9.06 9.92
C HIS A 92 -21.35 -9.23 10.35
N ARG A 93 -20.57 -8.13 10.30
CA ARG A 93 -19.14 -8.15 10.59
C ARG A 93 -18.77 -8.79 11.94
N TYR A 94 -19.62 -8.62 12.94
CA TYR A 94 -19.47 -9.26 14.27
C TYR A 94 -19.52 -10.80 14.21
N LEU A 95 -20.18 -11.42 13.22
CA LEU A 95 -20.10 -12.85 12.95
C LEU A 95 -18.89 -13.21 12.09
N ASP A 96 -18.63 -12.44 11.04
CA ASP A 96 -17.48 -12.62 10.16
C ASP A 96 -16.14 -12.59 10.94
N LEU A 97 -16.03 -11.72 11.95
CA LEU A 97 -14.88 -11.65 12.87
C LEU A 97 -14.71 -12.88 13.78
N ARG A 98 -15.69 -13.77 13.87
CA ARG A 98 -15.57 -15.06 14.57
C ARG A 98 -14.88 -16.13 13.69
N ARG A 99 -14.81 -15.90 12.38
CA ARG A 99 -14.11 -16.80 11.44
C ARG A 99 -12.62 -16.78 11.73
N GLU A 100 -11.99 -17.93 11.61
CA GLU A 100 -10.61 -18.14 12.08
C GLU A 100 -9.61 -17.20 11.45
N THR A 101 -9.64 -17.06 10.11
CA THR A 101 -8.70 -16.20 9.37
C THR A 101 -8.81 -14.74 9.78
N LEU A 102 -10.04 -14.18 9.80
CA LEU A 102 -10.24 -12.78 10.20
C LEU A 102 -9.91 -12.54 11.66
N HIS A 103 -10.29 -13.46 12.54
CA HIS A 103 -9.95 -13.38 13.96
C HIS A 103 -8.44 -13.30 14.18
N LYS A 104 -7.68 -14.16 13.52
CA LYS A 104 -6.21 -14.16 13.55
C LYS A 104 -5.62 -12.86 12.99
N ASN A 105 -6.16 -12.36 11.89
CA ASN A 105 -5.71 -11.09 11.31
C ASN A 105 -5.87 -9.91 12.30
N MET A 106 -6.97 -9.87 13.07
CA MET A 106 -7.18 -8.83 14.09
C MET A 106 -6.22 -8.98 15.27
N ILE A 107 -5.93 -10.21 15.68
CA ILE A 107 -4.90 -10.49 16.70
C ILE A 107 -3.53 -10.03 16.20
N LEU A 108 -3.16 -10.40 14.97
CA LEU A 108 -1.92 -9.95 14.33
C LEU A 108 -1.82 -8.42 14.32
N ARG A 109 -2.89 -7.73 13.88
CA ARG A 109 -2.94 -6.25 13.89
C ARG A 109 -2.63 -5.68 15.27
N SER A 110 -3.26 -6.21 16.31
CA SER A 110 -3.03 -5.77 17.69
C SER A 110 -1.58 -5.98 18.12
N GLN A 111 -1.00 -7.14 17.80
CA GLN A 111 0.38 -7.47 18.14
C GLN A 111 1.39 -6.62 17.35
N VAL A 112 1.14 -6.37 16.07
CA VAL A 112 1.97 -5.48 15.24
C VAL A 112 2.00 -4.07 15.82
N ILE A 113 0.84 -3.51 16.20
CA ILE A 113 0.78 -2.19 16.85
C ILE A 113 1.56 -2.17 18.16
N ALA A 114 1.43 -3.22 18.98
CA ALA A 114 2.18 -3.34 20.24
C ALA A 114 3.70 -3.42 19.99
N SER A 115 4.12 -4.16 18.96
CA SER A 115 5.53 -4.27 18.55
C SER A 115 6.09 -2.93 18.07
N LEU A 116 5.34 -2.22 17.21
CA LEU A 116 5.71 -0.88 16.73
C LEU A 116 5.93 0.08 17.91
N ARG A 117 4.98 0.16 18.85
CA ARG A 117 5.10 1.01 20.06
C ARG A 117 6.31 0.66 20.89
N ARG A 118 6.52 -0.62 21.19
CA ARG A 118 7.67 -1.09 21.99
C ARG A 118 8.99 -0.64 21.35
N ARG A 119 9.16 -0.87 20.04
CA ARG A 119 10.38 -0.54 19.31
C ARG A 119 10.63 0.97 19.25
N MET A 120 9.58 1.78 19.11
CA MET A 120 9.70 3.24 19.14
C MET A 120 10.11 3.74 20.51
N LEU A 121 9.50 3.24 21.58
CA LEU A 121 9.87 3.60 22.97
C LEU A 121 11.30 3.19 23.31
N GLU A 122 11.76 2.01 22.88
CA GLU A 122 13.12 1.52 23.06
C GLU A 122 14.17 2.43 22.38
N GLN A 123 13.81 3.13 21.32
CA GLN A 123 14.64 4.12 20.64
C GLN A 123 14.53 5.54 21.22
N GLY A 124 13.83 5.71 22.34
CA GLY A 124 13.70 6.99 23.04
C GLY A 124 12.69 7.95 22.41
N PHE A 125 11.77 7.47 21.60
CA PHE A 125 10.62 8.26 21.15
C PHE A 125 9.55 8.34 22.23
N THR A 126 8.77 9.42 22.20
CA THR A 126 7.61 9.60 23.08
C THR A 126 6.33 9.63 22.25
N GLU A 127 5.31 8.88 22.69
CA GLU A 127 4.00 8.87 22.04
C GLU A 127 3.19 10.09 22.50
N TYR A 128 2.79 10.94 21.55
CA TYR A 128 1.91 12.09 21.77
C TYR A 128 0.69 11.99 20.88
N GLN A 129 -0.42 12.57 21.36
CA GLN A 129 -1.66 12.66 20.58
C GLN A 129 -1.82 14.08 20.02
N THR A 130 -2.33 14.16 18.81
CA THR A 130 -2.64 15.40 18.12
C THR A 130 -4.16 15.56 17.94
N PRO A 131 -4.67 16.78 17.73
CA PRO A 131 -6.10 17.01 17.55
C PRO A 131 -6.68 16.27 16.33
N ILE A 132 -7.88 15.70 16.50
CA ILE A 132 -8.67 15.11 15.40
C ILE A 132 -9.59 16.15 14.75
N LEU A 133 -10.11 17.12 15.50
CA LEU A 133 -10.83 18.27 14.93
C LEU A 133 -9.83 19.40 14.68
N THR A 134 -9.60 19.73 13.42
CA THR A 134 -8.60 20.72 13.00
C THR A 134 -9.11 21.57 11.83
N ALA A 135 -8.27 22.40 11.26
CA ALA A 135 -8.54 23.10 10.02
C ALA A 135 -8.31 22.20 8.81
N SER A 136 -8.96 22.51 7.69
CA SER A 136 -8.66 21.91 6.40
C SER A 136 -7.18 22.06 6.05
N SER A 137 -6.58 21.03 5.46
CA SER A 137 -5.18 21.02 5.04
C SER A 137 -5.08 20.54 3.59
N PRO A 138 -4.45 21.29 2.70
CA PRO A 138 -4.32 20.91 1.29
C PRO A 138 -3.22 19.85 1.09
N GLU A 139 -3.42 18.66 1.64
CA GLU A 139 -2.47 17.54 1.54
C GLU A 139 -2.78 16.58 0.37
N GLY A 140 -3.57 17.02 -0.62
CA GLY A 140 -3.82 16.30 -1.86
C GLY A 140 -5.08 15.45 -1.91
N ALA A 141 -5.62 14.98 -0.77
CA ALA A 141 -6.91 14.29 -0.69
C ALA A 141 -8.06 15.26 -0.35
N ARG A 142 -9.30 14.81 -0.49
CA ARG A 142 -10.45 15.56 0.01
C ARG A 142 -10.62 15.35 1.50
N ASP A 143 -10.99 16.43 2.22
CA ASP A 143 -11.24 16.40 3.65
C ASP A 143 -12.64 15.92 3.98
N PHE A 144 -12.78 15.21 5.10
CA PHE A 144 -14.06 15.07 5.78
C PHE A 144 -14.33 16.31 6.63
N LEU A 145 -15.43 17.01 6.36
CA LEU A 145 -15.79 18.25 7.03
C LEU A 145 -16.82 18.03 8.13
N VAL A 146 -16.58 18.63 9.30
CA VAL A 146 -17.48 18.59 10.45
C VAL A 146 -18.00 20.01 10.73
N PRO A 147 -19.30 20.28 10.56
CA PRO A 147 -19.83 21.63 10.74
C PRO A 147 -19.78 22.09 12.20
N SER A 148 -19.43 23.36 12.41
CA SER A 148 -19.45 23.98 13.73
C SER A 148 -20.85 24.46 14.11
N ARG A 149 -21.35 24.03 15.28
CA ARG A 149 -22.61 24.55 15.82
C ARG A 149 -22.48 25.99 16.38
N ILE A 150 -21.26 26.35 16.82
CA ILE A 150 -21.01 27.65 17.50
C ILE A 150 -20.65 28.74 16.49
N HIS A 151 -20.06 28.37 15.39
CA HIS A 151 -19.61 29.27 14.32
C HIS A 151 -20.36 28.96 13.02
N PRO A 152 -21.49 29.63 12.74
CA PRO A 152 -22.31 29.36 11.57
C PRO A 152 -21.53 29.54 10.26
N GLY A 153 -21.56 28.54 9.38
CA GLY A 153 -20.86 28.57 8.11
C GLY A 153 -19.38 28.15 8.17
N GLU A 154 -18.86 27.86 9.37
CA GLU A 154 -17.49 27.36 9.54
C GLU A 154 -17.50 25.85 9.84
N PHE A 155 -16.43 25.17 9.40
CA PHE A 155 -16.25 23.73 9.51
C PHE A 155 -14.90 23.40 10.11
N TYR A 156 -14.88 22.37 10.94
CA TYR A 156 -13.65 21.63 11.22
C TYR A 156 -13.42 20.61 10.10
N ALA A 157 -12.19 20.18 9.94
CA ALA A 157 -11.83 19.04 9.11
C ALA A 157 -11.28 17.91 9.98
N LEU A 158 -11.46 16.66 9.53
CA LEU A 158 -10.71 15.52 10.09
C LEU A 158 -9.33 15.48 9.44
N PRO A 159 -8.23 15.19 10.18
CA PRO A 159 -6.88 15.30 9.67
C PRO A 159 -6.58 14.20 8.64
N GLN A 160 -6.03 14.57 7.49
CA GLN A 160 -5.52 13.62 6.50
C GLN A 160 -4.26 12.90 7.01
N ALA A 161 -3.47 13.60 7.80
CA ALA A 161 -2.34 13.17 8.61
C ALA A 161 -2.03 14.28 9.63
N PRO A 162 -1.35 14.01 10.75
CA PRO A 162 -0.99 15.04 11.72
C PRO A 162 0.23 15.89 11.28
N GLN A 163 0.41 16.13 9.97
CA GLN A 163 1.63 16.70 9.39
C GLN A 163 2.01 18.05 9.98
N GLN A 164 1.09 18.99 10.07
CA GLN A 164 1.39 20.30 10.63
C GLN A 164 1.66 20.22 12.13
N PHE A 165 0.89 19.42 12.87
CA PHE A 165 1.05 19.28 14.32
C PHE A 165 2.38 18.66 14.71
N LYS A 166 2.83 17.62 14.00
CA LYS A 166 4.14 17.00 14.31
C LYS A 166 5.31 17.96 14.05
N GLN A 167 5.23 18.79 13.01
CA GLN A 167 6.24 19.84 12.78
C GLN A 167 6.17 20.93 13.86
N LEU A 168 4.98 21.32 14.33
CA LEU A 168 4.81 22.23 15.45
C LEU A 168 5.35 21.65 16.77
N LEU A 169 5.27 20.33 16.98
CA LEU A 169 5.90 19.66 18.12
C LEU A 169 7.43 19.81 18.09
N MET A 170 8.04 19.74 16.90
CA MET A 170 9.49 19.97 16.76
C MET A 170 9.85 21.41 17.11
N VAL A 171 9.09 22.39 16.64
CA VAL A 171 9.23 23.81 17.02
C VAL A 171 9.03 24.01 18.53
N SER A 172 8.18 23.20 19.15
CA SER A 172 7.90 23.25 20.60
C SER A 172 8.96 22.56 21.45
N GLY A 173 10.00 21.97 20.85
CA GLY A 173 11.11 21.34 21.57
C GLY A 173 10.88 19.86 21.93
N PHE A 174 9.97 19.17 21.26
CA PHE A 174 9.77 17.72 21.40
C PHE A 174 10.59 16.99 20.34
N ASP A 175 11.78 16.53 20.67
CA ASP A 175 12.78 16.05 19.71
C ASP A 175 12.46 14.73 19.00
N ARG A 176 11.67 13.86 19.63
CA ARG A 176 11.35 12.52 19.11
C ARG A 176 9.90 12.17 19.37
N TYR A 177 9.08 12.42 18.40
CA TYR A 177 7.64 12.17 18.43
C TYR A 177 7.28 10.94 17.64
N PHE A 178 6.34 10.15 18.15
CA PHE A 178 5.55 9.23 17.36
C PHE A 178 4.09 9.16 17.83
N GLN A 179 3.24 8.63 16.98
CA GLN A 179 1.82 8.36 17.27
C GLN A 179 1.33 7.23 16.37
N ILE A 180 0.48 6.35 16.90
CA ILE A 180 -0.38 5.54 16.04
C ILE A 180 -1.57 6.43 15.66
N ALA A 181 -1.43 7.15 14.57
CA ALA A 181 -2.31 8.24 14.18
C ALA A 181 -3.50 7.75 13.37
N PRO A 182 -4.75 8.08 13.77
CA PRO A 182 -5.90 7.96 12.87
C PRO A 182 -5.82 9.05 11.80
N CYS A 183 -5.94 8.65 10.55
CA CYS A 183 -5.93 9.52 9.38
C CYS A 183 -7.22 9.34 8.59
N PHE A 184 -7.73 10.44 8.00
CA PHE A 184 -9.02 10.46 7.33
C PHE A 184 -8.88 11.07 5.94
N ARG A 185 -9.26 10.33 4.88
CA ARG A 185 -9.22 10.82 3.51
C ARG A 185 -10.49 10.40 2.77
N ASP A 186 -11.19 11.36 2.19
CA ASP A 186 -12.33 11.09 1.32
C ASP A 186 -11.83 10.73 -0.08
N GLU A 187 -11.45 9.48 -0.24
CA GLU A 187 -10.88 8.91 -1.46
C GLU A 187 -11.61 7.63 -1.86
N ASP A 188 -11.49 7.28 -3.14
CA ASP A 188 -12.06 6.04 -3.66
C ASP A 188 -11.38 4.82 -3.04
N ALA A 189 -12.18 3.83 -2.67
CA ALA A 189 -11.71 2.56 -2.14
C ALA A 189 -10.92 1.76 -3.19
N ARG A 190 -9.86 1.10 -2.74
CA ARG A 190 -9.09 0.10 -3.50
C ARG A 190 -8.85 -1.12 -2.63
N ALA A 191 -8.25 -2.17 -3.19
CA ALA A 191 -7.87 -3.35 -2.41
C ALA A 191 -6.88 -2.99 -1.28
N ASP A 192 -5.95 -2.06 -1.54
CA ASP A 192 -4.90 -1.59 -0.63
C ASP A 192 -5.22 -0.25 0.06
N ARG A 193 -6.44 0.28 -0.11
CA ARG A 193 -6.87 1.59 0.42
C ARG A 193 -8.29 1.55 0.97
N SER A 194 -8.44 1.93 2.25
CA SER A 194 -9.75 2.16 2.86
C SER A 194 -10.34 3.50 2.41
N PRO A 195 -11.65 3.57 2.12
CA PRO A 195 -12.32 4.84 1.94
C PRO A 195 -12.63 5.42 3.32
N GLY A 196 -11.94 6.44 3.73
CA GLY A 196 -12.22 7.10 5.01
C GLY A 196 -11.03 7.00 5.97
N GLU A 197 -11.13 6.17 7.02
CA GLU A 197 -10.09 6.11 8.04
C GLU A 197 -9.07 4.99 7.80
N PHE A 198 -7.83 5.28 8.17
CA PHE A 198 -6.72 4.34 8.22
C PHE A 198 -5.73 4.78 9.30
N TYR A 199 -4.74 3.95 9.62
CA TYR A 199 -3.81 4.22 10.70
C TYR A 199 -2.36 4.24 10.23
N GLN A 200 -1.60 5.22 10.72
CA GLN A 200 -0.16 5.33 10.46
C GLN A 200 0.62 5.30 11.76
N LEU A 201 1.82 4.69 11.73
CA LEU A 201 2.87 5.00 12.68
C LEU A 201 3.49 6.33 12.23
N ASP A 202 3.01 7.44 12.76
CA ASP A 202 3.46 8.76 12.39
C ASP A 202 4.66 9.19 13.26
N ILE A 203 5.74 9.68 12.62
CA ILE A 203 7.03 9.95 13.28
C ILE A 203 7.59 11.27 12.80
N GLU A 204 8.20 12.03 13.75
CA GLU A 204 8.99 13.21 13.44
C GLU A 204 10.14 13.36 14.44
N MET A 205 11.30 13.83 13.96
CA MET A 205 12.53 14.02 14.76
C MET A 205 13.18 15.35 14.45
N SER A 206 13.73 16.02 15.48
CA SER A 206 14.52 17.26 15.34
C SER A 206 16.01 16.97 15.16
N PHE A 207 16.74 17.91 14.55
CA PHE A 207 18.19 17.89 14.35
C PHE A 207 18.68 16.64 13.61
N VAL A 208 17.95 16.23 12.59
CA VAL A 208 18.22 15.01 11.83
C VAL A 208 18.46 15.28 10.35
N THR A 209 19.27 14.42 9.76
CA THR A 209 19.44 14.23 8.34
C THR A 209 18.57 13.08 7.84
N GLN A 210 18.51 12.88 6.55
CA GLN A 210 17.85 11.72 5.94
C GLN A 210 18.40 10.39 6.46
N GLU A 211 19.73 10.30 6.64
CA GLU A 211 20.38 9.11 7.18
C GLU A 211 19.97 8.81 8.63
N ASP A 212 19.78 9.84 9.45
CA ASP A 212 19.34 9.67 10.83
C ASP A 212 17.92 9.11 10.89
N VAL A 213 17.04 9.53 9.96
CA VAL A 213 15.69 8.95 9.84
C VAL A 213 15.77 7.48 9.43
N PHE A 214 16.59 7.14 8.43
CA PHE A 214 16.77 5.76 8.00
C PHE A 214 17.30 4.87 9.13
N ASN A 215 18.34 5.32 9.83
CA ASN A 215 18.92 4.61 10.96
C ASN A 215 17.93 4.40 12.13
N ALA A 216 16.97 5.29 12.33
CA ALA A 216 15.93 5.14 13.33
C ALA A 216 14.83 4.15 12.88
N ILE A 217 14.45 4.16 11.61
CA ILE A 217 13.27 3.46 11.11
C ILE A 217 13.56 2.05 10.58
N GLU A 218 14.72 1.82 9.96
CA GLU A 218 15.07 0.49 9.43
C GLU A 218 14.99 -0.61 10.51
N PRO A 219 15.56 -0.44 11.72
CA PRO A 219 15.46 -1.46 12.77
C PRO A 219 14.01 -1.71 13.25
N VAL A 220 13.15 -0.69 13.21
CA VAL A 220 11.73 -0.84 13.56
C VAL A 220 11.02 -1.67 12.52
N MET A 221 11.16 -1.31 11.25
CA MET A 221 10.49 -2.00 10.15
C MET A 221 10.99 -3.43 9.99
N ALA A 222 12.31 -3.62 9.89
CA ALA A 222 12.92 -4.95 9.81
C ALA A 222 12.47 -5.82 10.99
N GLY A 223 12.57 -5.30 12.21
CA GLY A 223 12.24 -6.05 13.40
C GLY A 223 10.77 -6.43 13.53
N VAL A 224 9.82 -5.61 13.04
CA VAL A 224 8.39 -5.99 12.98
C VAL A 224 8.18 -7.11 11.96
N PHE A 225 8.76 -6.98 10.76
CA PHE A 225 8.63 -8.01 9.73
C PHE A 225 9.32 -9.32 10.15
N GLU A 226 10.46 -9.28 10.85
CA GLU A 226 11.12 -10.46 11.40
C GLU A 226 10.29 -11.14 12.51
N GLU A 227 9.73 -10.36 13.45
CA GLU A 227 8.93 -10.86 14.58
C GLU A 227 7.71 -11.64 14.10
N PHE A 228 7.08 -11.19 13.01
CA PHE A 228 5.89 -11.81 12.44
C PHE A 228 6.13 -12.57 11.13
N ALA A 229 7.37 -12.76 10.72
CA ALA A 229 7.72 -13.46 9.48
C ALA A 229 7.17 -14.90 9.42
N ASN A 230 7.12 -15.57 10.56
CA ASN A 230 6.58 -16.92 10.68
C ASN A 230 5.11 -16.96 11.15
N TRP A 231 4.38 -15.87 10.98
CA TRP A 231 2.95 -15.88 11.31
C TRP A 231 2.23 -17.01 10.57
N GLU A 232 1.45 -17.80 11.33
CA GLU A 232 0.77 -19.03 10.84
C GLU A 232 1.68 -20.07 10.17
N GLY A 233 2.97 -20.12 10.54
CA GLY A 233 3.91 -21.10 10.02
C GLY A 233 4.39 -20.83 8.59
N LYS A 234 4.16 -19.63 8.05
CA LYS A 234 4.53 -19.27 6.66
C LYS A 234 6.04 -19.21 6.41
N GLY A 235 6.88 -19.13 7.46
CA GLY A 235 8.34 -19.24 7.38
C GLY A 235 9.01 -18.23 6.47
N ARG A 236 8.45 -17.01 6.35
CA ARG A 236 9.01 -15.94 5.53
C ARG A 236 10.26 -15.34 6.16
N LYS A 237 11.04 -14.62 5.38
CA LYS A 237 12.33 -14.04 5.81
C LYS A 237 12.41 -12.56 5.44
N VAL A 238 13.14 -11.81 6.26
CA VAL A 238 13.66 -10.49 5.91
C VAL A 238 15.14 -10.67 5.59
N PRO A 239 15.64 -10.23 4.42
CA PRO A 239 17.06 -10.32 4.12
C PRO A 239 17.91 -9.50 5.12
N ASP A 240 19.06 -10.04 5.50
CA ASP A 240 20.00 -9.34 6.39
C ASP A 240 20.57 -8.08 5.74
N GLY A 241 20.90 -7.08 6.55
CA GLY A 241 21.55 -5.85 6.14
C GLY A 241 20.62 -4.64 5.98
N ALA A 242 21.19 -3.51 5.58
CA ALA A 242 20.46 -2.28 5.35
C ALA A 242 19.55 -2.41 4.11
N PHE A 243 18.44 -1.72 4.11
CA PHE A 243 17.54 -1.70 2.95
C PHE A 243 18.23 -1.03 1.75
N PRO A 244 18.19 -1.65 0.55
CA PRO A 244 18.70 -1.02 -0.66
C PRO A 244 18.12 0.38 -0.85
N ARG A 245 18.95 1.34 -1.26
CA ARG A 245 18.54 2.71 -1.57
C ARG A 245 18.54 2.91 -3.06
N ILE A 246 17.38 3.10 -3.63
CA ILE A 246 17.17 3.20 -5.08
C ILE A 246 16.69 4.62 -5.38
N PRO A 247 17.47 5.41 -6.13
CA PRO A 247 16.99 6.71 -6.59
C PRO A 247 15.70 6.57 -7.43
N TYR A 248 14.76 7.49 -7.27
CA TYR A 248 13.50 7.50 -8.01
C TYR A 248 13.69 7.32 -9.51
N ALA A 249 14.64 8.06 -10.10
CA ALA A 249 14.93 7.94 -11.52
C ALA A 249 15.40 6.53 -11.93
N GLU A 250 16.17 5.86 -11.08
CA GLU A 250 16.61 4.48 -11.29
C GLU A 250 15.43 3.49 -11.14
N ALA A 251 14.58 3.69 -10.12
CA ALA A 251 13.40 2.87 -9.93
C ALA A 251 12.46 2.92 -11.15
N MET A 252 12.22 4.13 -11.66
CA MET A 252 11.43 4.31 -12.89
C MET A 252 12.09 3.69 -14.11
N ALA A 253 13.41 3.83 -14.27
CA ALA A 253 14.13 3.28 -15.41
C ALA A 253 14.20 1.74 -15.42
N LYS A 254 14.46 1.13 -14.25
CA LYS A 254 14.63 -0.32 -14.13
C LYS A 254 13.35 -1.10 -13.91
N TYR A 255 12.38 -0.50 -13.22
CA TYR A 255 11.17 -1.22 -12.79
C TYR A 255 9.88 -0.62 -13.34
N GLY A 256 9.92 0.59 -13.89
CA GLY A 256 8.74 1.30 -14.41
C GLY A 256 7.76 1.72 -13.30
N SER A 257 8.24 1.80 -12.06
CA SER A 257 7.44 2.10 -10.88
C SER A 257 8.33 2.66 -9.76
N ASP A 258 7.79 3.59 -9.00
CA ASP A 258 8.33 4.08 -7.73
C ASP A 258 8.08 3.09 -6.56
N LYS A 259 7.36 1.98 -6.84
CA LYS A 259 7.02 0.93 -5.87
C LYS A 259 7.44 -0.45 -6.41
N PRO A 260 8.77 -0.68 -6.63
CA PRO A 260 9.22 -1.92 -7.24
C PRO A 260 9.03 -3.14 -6.33
N ASP A 261 8.54 -4.24 -6.89
CA ASP A 261 8.67 -5.55 -6.26
C ASP A 261 10.05 -6.13 -6.59
N LEU A 262 10.97 -6.10 -5.61
CA LEU A 262 12.34 -6.60 -5.78
C LEU A 262 12.43 -8.13 -5.74
N ARG A 263 11.34 -8.84 -5.49
CA ARG A 263 11.27 -10.29 -5.67
C ARG A 263 11.23 -10.69 -7.15
N ASN A 264 10.79 -9.77 -8.01
CA ASN A 264 10.79 -9.95 -9.45
C ASN A 264 12.17 -9.60 -10.03
N PRO A 265 12.92 -10.55 -10.59
CA PRO A 265 14.27 -10.30 -11.09
C PRO A 265 14.34 -9.54 -12.43
N ILE A 266 13.19 -9.31 -13.09
CA ILE A 266 13.18 -8.62 -14.38
C ILE A 266 13.54 -7.14 -14.19
N GLU A 267 14.54 -6.66 -14.92
CA GLU A 267 14.85 -5.25 -15.08
C GLU A 267 14.47 -4.78 -16.49
N LEU A 268 13.86 -3.62 -16.58
CA LEU A 268 13.53 -2.95 -17.84
C LEU A 268 14.78 -2.32 -18.45
N ALA A 269 14.78 -2.15 -19.76
CA ALA A 269 15.84 -1.43 -20.46
C ALA A 269 15.28 -0.49 -21.53
N ASP A 270 15.75 0.75 -21.57
CA ASP A 270 15.51 1.63 -22.71
C ASP A 270 16.35 1.13 -23.88
N VAL A 271 15.68 0.75 -24.94
CA VAL A 271 16.28 0.21 -26.18
C VAL A 271 15.98 1.11 -27.38
N SER A 272 15.60 2.36 -27.14
CA SER A 272 15.24 3.32 -28.19
C SER A 272 16.34 3.47 -29.23
N GLU A 273 17.61 3.50 -28.83
CA GLU A 273 18.79 3.60 -29.71
C GLU A 273 18.85 2.54 -30.79
N PHE A 274 18.31 1.35 -30.52
CA PHE A 274 18.29 0.23 -31.49
C PHE A 274 17.18 0.37 -32.54
N PHE A 275 16.24 1.29 -32.35
CA PHE A 275 15.09 1.48 -33.25
C PHE A 275 15.06 2.85 -33.94
N GLU A 276 16.05 3.71 -33.74
CA GLU A 276 16.13 5.05 -34.37
C GLU A 276 16.26 4.94 -35.91
N ASP A 277 17.03 3.98 -36.38
CA ASP A 277 17.30 3.73 -37.80
C ASP A 277 16.47 2.54 -38.32
N ASP A 278 15.37 2.84 -38.99
CA ASP A 278 14.46 1.82 -39.51
C ASP A 278 15.07 0.99 -40.64
N SER A 279 16.14 1.47 -41.29
CA SER A 279 16.84 0.72 -42.31
C SER A 279 17.54 -0.53 -41.76
N LYS A 280 17.92 -0.53 -40.49
CA LYS A 280 18.57 -1.67 -39.79
C LYS A 280 17.57 -2.60 -39.13
N THR A 281 16.36 -2.12 -38.85
CA THR A 281 15.34 -2.85 -38.08
C THR A 281 14.20 -3.34 -38.96
N GLY A 282 13.88 -2.60 -40.01
CA GLY A 282 12.68 -2.83 -40.80
C GLY A 282 11.36 -2.64 -40.03
N PHE A 283 11.39 -1.87 -38.90
CA PHE A 283 10.23 -1.64 -38.03
C PHE A 283 9.99 -0.15 -37.77
N GLY A 284 9.57 0.58 -38.82
CA GLY A 284 9.43 2.03 -38.80
C GLY A 284 8.40 2.61 -37.80
N ILE A 285 7.55 1.77 -37.17
CA ILE A 285 6.61 2.25 -36.13
C ILE A 285 7.37 2.80 -34.93
N PHE A 286 8.37 2.07 -34.45
CA PHE A 286 9.15 2.52 -33.29
C PHE A 286 10.06 3.69 -33.63
N ALA A 287 10.68 3.70 -34.82
CA ALA A 287 11.45 4.84 -35.30
C ALA A 287 10.62 6.13 -35.33
N LYS A 288 9.35 6.06 -35.78
CA LYS A 288 8.43 7.19 -35.77
C LYS A 288 8.10 7.69 -34.35
N ILE A 289 7.88 6.77 -33.39
CA ILE A 289 7.61 7.12 -32.00
C ILE A 289 8.83 7.85 -31.40
N ILE A 290 10.03 7.31 -31.62
CA ILE A 290 11.27 7.90 -31.12
C ILE A 290 11.52 9.27 -31.76
N GLY A 291 11.33 9.41 -33.08
CA GLY A 291 11.43 10.69 -33.78
C GLY A 291 10.43 11.76 -33.27
N GLY A 292 9.35 11.35 -32.63
CA GLY A 292 8.40 12.21 -31.91
C GLY A 292 8.74 12.46 -30.42
N GLY A 293 9.94 12.08 -29.95
CA GLY A 293 10.37 12.23 -28.55
C GLY A 293 9.94 11.11 -27.62
N GLY A 294 9.30 10.05 -28.16
CA GLY A 294 8.93 8.85 -27.37
C GLY A 294 10.09 7.92 -27.06
N ARG A 295 9.78 6.81 -26.39
CA ARG A 295 10.75 5.79 -26.00
C ARG A 295 10.25 4.39 -26.35
N VAL A 296 11.18 3.45 -26.48
CA VAL A 296 10.94 2.01 -26.59
C VAL A 296 11.62 1.32 -25.41
N ILE A 297 10.82 0.70 -24.56
CA ILE A 297 11.28 0.02 -23.36
C ILE A 297 11.12 -1.48 -23.53
N ALA A 298 12.20 -2.23 -23.37
CA ALA A 298 12.21 -3.68 -23.40
C ALA A 298 11.90 -4.26 -22.02
N ILE A 299 11.08 -5.31 -22.01
CA ILE A 299 10.76 -6.14 -20.86
C ILE A 299 11.29 -7.54 -21.14
N PRO A 300 12.43 -7.94 -20.56
CA PRO A 300 12.95 -9.30 -20.68
C PRO A 300 11.98 -10.34 -20.15
N ALA A 301 11.85 -11.45 -20.86
CA ALA A 301 11.01 -12.59 -20.48
C ALA A 301 11.83 -13.88 -20.55
N PRO A 302 12.67 -14.18 -19.53
CA PRO A 302 13.58 -15.32 -19.53
C PRO A 302 12.83 -16.63 -19.76
N LYS A 303 13.37 -17.49 -20.65
CA LYS A 303 12.81 -18.80 -21.03
C LYS A 303 11.39 -18.78 -21.61
N ALA A 304 10.77 -17.63 -21.79
CA ALA A 304 9.38 -17.54 -22.24
C ALA A 304 9.17 -18.16 -23.63
N ALA A 305 10.11 -18.06 -24.57
CA ALA A 305 9.98 -18.67 -25.89
C ALA A 305 10.17 -20.19 -25.88
N ALA A 306 10.90 -20.73 -24.90
CA ALA A 306 11.09 -22.16 -24.71
C ALA A 306 9.92 -22.83 -23.96
N GLU A 307 9.37 -22.16 -22.94
CA GLU A 307 8.40 -22.75 -22.00
C GLU A 307 6.94 -22.37 -22.32
N LYS A 308 6.69 -21.25 -23.00
CA LYS A 308 5.35 -20.75 -23.29
C LYS A 308 5.01 -20.82 -24.79
N SER A 309 3.73 -21.02 -25.07
CA SER A 309 3.25 -21.00 -26.46
C SER A 309 3.10 -19.56 -26.96
N ARG A 310 2.95 -19.39 -28.29
CA ARG A 310 2.63 -18.09 -28.89
C ARG A 310 1.42 -17.42 -28.26
N LYS A 311 0.44 -18.20 -27.83
CA LYS A 311 -0.78 -17.70 -27.18
C LYS A 311 -0.48 -16.84 -25.96
N PHE A 312 0.52 -17.18 -25.16
CA PHE A 312 0.97 -16.39 -24.01
C PHE A 312 1.33 -14.95 -24.42
N PHE A 313 2.13 -14.79 -25.47
CA PHE A 313 2.53 -13.48 -25.99
C PHE A 313 1.34 -12.68 -26.55
N ASP A 314 0.47 -13.34 -27.30
CA ASP A 314 -0.72 -12.73 -27.87
C ASP A 314 -1.74 -12.30 -26.77
N GLU A 315 -1.80 -13.03 -25.65
CA GLU A 315 -2.68 -12.69 -24.51
C GLU A 315 -2.15 -11.48 -23.74
N LEU A 316 -0.85 -11.32 -23.58
CA LEU A 316 -0.25 -10.13 -22.95
C LEU A 316 -0.45 -8.86 -23.81
N ASP A 317 -0.36 -8.95 -25.15
CA ASP A 317 -0.71 -7.84 -26.04
C ASP A 317 -2.20 -7.46 -25.91
N LYS A 318 -3.10 -8.46 -25.84
CA LYS A 318 -4.54 -8.21 -25.62
C LYS A 318 -4.81 -7.58 -24.27
N TRP A 319 -4.14 -8.04 -23.21
CA TRP A 319 -4.23 -7.46 -21.88
C TRP A 319 -3.78 -6.00 -21.88
N ALA A 320 -2.65 -5.68 -22.51
CA ALA A 320 -2.17 -4.31 -22.63
C ALA A 320 -3.19 -3.38 -23.32
N LYS A 321 -3.84 -3.87 -24.37
CA LYS A 321 -4.88 -3.11 -25.08
C LYS A 321 -6.15 -2.92 -24.28
N LYS A 322 -6.62 -3.98 -23.59
CA LYS A 322 -7.92 -3.99 -22.90
C LYS A 322 -7.84 -3.33 -21.52
N GLU A 323 -6.83 -3.67 -20.73
CA GLU A 323 -6.76 -3.29 -19.32
C GLU A 323 -5.89 -2.06 -19.10
N MET A 324 -4.81 -1.92 -19.89
CA MET A 324 -3.93 -0.76 -19.81
C MET A 324 -4.29 0.36 -20.81
N GLN A 325 -5.28 0.11 -21.68
CA GLN A 325 -5.69 1.04 -22.75
C GLN A 325 -4.53 1.47 -23.67
N ALA A 326 -3.50 0.63 -23.77
CA ALA A 326 -2.32 0.89 -24.57
C ALA A 326 -2.56 0.55 -26.06
N PRO A 327 -1.81 1.16 -26.99
CA PRO A 327 -1.89 0.81 -28.42
C PRO A 327 -1.53 -0.66 -28.71
N GLY A 328 -0.70 -1.26 -27.86
CA GLY A 328 -0.26 -2.65 -27.91
C GLY A 328 1.00 -2.87 -27.11
N LEU A 329 1.35 -4.14 -26.94
CA LEU A 329 2.61 -4.60 -26.36
C LEU A 329 3.32 -5.45 -27.41
N GLY A 330 4.34 -4.88 -28.07
CA GLY A 330 5.14 -5.62 -29.05
C GLY A 330 5.86 -6.78 -28.39
N TYR A 331 6.14 -7.86 -29.14
CA TYR A 331 6.93 -8.95 -28.60
C TYR A 331 7.83 -9.62 -29.63
N ALA A 332 8.82 -10.35 -29.16
CA ALA A 332 9.68 -11.23 -29.94
C ALA A 332 10.03 -12.49 -29.15
N ARG A 333 9.98 -13.64 -29.81
CA ARG A 333 10.43 -14.94 -29.32
C ARG A 333 11.78 -15.26 -29.94
N LEU A 334 12.77 -15.50 -29.11
CA LEU A 334 14.14 -15.74 -29.52
C LEU A 334 14.39 -17.24 -29.74
N LYS A 335 14.97 -17.61 -30.88
CA LYS A 335 15.23 -18.98 -31.26
C LYS A 335 16.67 -19.11 -31.79
N GLU A 336 17.19 -20.32 -31.78
CA GLU A 336 18.46 -20.61 -32.51
C GLU A 336 18.27 -20.38 -34.02
N ALA A 337 19.22 -19.70 -34.64
CA ALA A 337 19.23 -19.46 -36.07
C ALA A 337 19.87 -20.65 -36.81
N ASP A 338 19.43 -20.94 -38.04
CA ASP A 338 19.96 -22.02 -38.91
C ASP A 338 21.43 -21.80 -39.32
N GLY A 339 22.27 -21.17 -38.68
CA GLY A 339 23.69 -20.94 -38.93
C GLY A 339 24.47 -20.63 -37.67
N GLY A 340 23.82 -20.78 -36.54
CA GLY A 340 24.32 -20.36 -35.23
C GLY A 340 23.94 -18.92 -34.90
N GLY A 341 23.86 -18.60 -33.59
CA GLY A 341 23.37 -17.33 -33.07
C GLY A 341 21.88 -17.36 -32.75
N VAL A 342 21.28 -16.18 -32.62
CA VAL A 342 19.89 -16.01 -32.22
C VAL A 342 19.11 -15.24 -33.28
N ASP A 343 17.90 -15.69 -33.60
CA ASP A 343 16.97 -15.07 -34.55
C ASP A 343 15.54 -14.95 -33.97
N SER A 344 14.71 -14.12 -34.56
CA SER A 344 13.31 -14.02 -34.28
C SER A 344 12.47 -13.83 -35.54
N GLN A 345 11.41 -14.61 -35.66
CA GLN A 345 10.45 -14.49 -36.77
C GLN A 345 9.24 -13.58 -36.43
N ASP A 346 9.23 -13.00 -35.25
CA ASP A 346 8.15 -12.11 -34.81
C ASP A 346 8.34 -10.69 -35.39
N PRO A 347 7.25 -9.95 -35.64
CA PRO A 347 7.28 -8.72 -36.45
C PRO A 347 8.27 -7.65 -36.01
N VAL A 348 8.55 -7.54 -34.72
CA VAL A 348 9.41 -6.48 -34.17
C VAL A 348 10.87 -6.69 -34.54
N LEU A 349 11.36 -7.93 -34.53
CA LEU A 349 12.79 -8.25 -34.72
C LEU A 349 13.13 -9.03 -35.99
N LYS A 350 12.14 -9.53 -36.74
CA LYS A 350 12.35 -10.44 -37.90
C LYS A 350 13.23 -9.86 -39.01
N ASN A 351 13.35 -8.56 -39.13
CA ASN A 351 14.09 -7.86 -40.17
C ASN A 351 15.36 -7.17 -39.63
N PHE A 352 15.71 -7.40 -38.36
CA PHE A 352 16.91 -6.83 -37.78
C PHE A 352 18.15 -7.36 -38.49
N GLU A 353 19.11 -6.49 -38.74
CA GLU A 353 20.43 -6.91 -39.16
C GLU A 353 21.05 -7.79 -38.07
N PRO A 354 21.72 -8.94 -38.40
CA PRO A 354 22.23 -9.88 -37.41
C PRO A 354 23.16 -9.28 -36.35
N ALA A 355 24.05 -8.38 -36.76
CA ALA A 355 24.96 -7.69 -35.83
C ALA A 355 24.22 -6.71 -34.91
N HIS A 356 23.17 -6.06 -35.42
CA HIS A 356 22.35 -5.12 -34.66
C HIS A 356 21.47 -5.86 -33.63
N LEU A 357 20.90 -7.01 -34.02
CA LEU A 357 20.18 -7.90 -33.12
C LEU A 357 21.12 -8.43 -32.02
N ALA A 358 22.31 -8.87 -32.36
CA ALA A 358 23.28 -9.37 -31.37
C ALA A 358 23.62 -8.31 -30.31
N ALA A 359 23.81 -7.05 -30.71
CA ALA A 359 24.09 -5.95 -29.79
C ALA A 359 22.89 -5.66 -28.87
N LEU A 360 21.65 -5.72 -29.38
CA LEU A 360 20.44 -5.60 -28.56
C LEU A 360 20.36 -6.73 -27.52
N LEU A 361 20.59 -7.96 -27.94
CA LEU A 361 20.52 -9.13 -27.05
C LEU A 361 21.64 -9.13 -26.01
N GLU A 362 22.83 -8.67 -26.36
CA GLU A 362 23.95 -8.48 -25.43
C GLU A 362 23.56 -7.44 -24.33
N LYS A 363 22.98 -6.30 -24.73
CA LYS A 363 22.50 -5.29 -23.79
C LYS A 363 21.46 -5.84 -22.82
N LEU A 364 20.57 -6.71 -23.29
CA LEU A 364 19.50 -7.31 -22.51
C LEU A 364 19.90 -8.58 -21.75
N GLY A 365 21.09 -9.15 -22.03
CA GLY A 365 21.54 -10.43 -21.46
C GLY A 365 20.67 -11.62 -21.86
N LEU A 366 20.07 -11.61 -23.06
CA LEU A 366 19.14 -12.61 -23.55
C LEU A 366 19.70 -13.47 -24.66
N GLY A 367 19.14 -14.68 -24.79
CA GLY A 367 19.56 -15.66 -25.78
C GLY A 367 18.42 -16.48 -26.37
N ALA A 368 18.75 -17.53 -27.08
CA ALA A 368 17.76 -18.46 -27.63
C ALA A 368 16.93 -19.11 -26.52
N GLY A 369 15.63 -19.18 -26.71
CA GLY A 369 14.66 -19.65 -25.71
C GLY A 369 14.02 -18.55 -24.86
N ASP A 370 14.57 -17.35 -24.87
CA ASP A 370 13.99 -16.20 -24.16
C ASP A 370 12.94 -15.48 -25.00
N GLY A 371 12.16 -14.64 -24.35
CA GLY A 371 11.24 -13.70 -24.99
C GLY A 371 11.57 -12.26 -24.61
N ILE A 372 11.03 -11.33 -25.39
CA ILE A 372 11.11 -9.90 -25.11
C ILE A 372 9.72 -9.30 -25.37
N PHE A 373 9.24 -8.44 -24.47
CA PHE A 373 8.15 -7.54 -24.77
C PHE A 373 8.66 -6.12 -24.95
N PHE A 374 7.93 -5.31 -25.72
CA PHE A 374 8.30 -3.93 -26.01
C PHE A 374 7.11 -3.00 -25.73
N SER A 375 7.31 -2.04 -24.86
CA SER A 375 6.41 -0.92 -24.64
C SER A 375 6.94 0.31 -25.37
N ALA A 376 6.12 0.99 -26.15
CA ALA A 376 6.54 2.15 -26.92
C ALA A 376 5.49 3.27 -26.89
N GLY A 377 5.92 4.51 -26.67
CA GLY A 377 5.05 5.68 -26.58
C GLY A 377 5.73 6.90 -25.99
N LYS A 378 4.94 7.86 -25.49
CA LYS A 378 5.48 8.93 -24.62
C LYS A 378 6.28 8.31 -23.48
N LYS A 379 7.32 8.96 -23.00
CA LYS A 379 8.21 8.40 -21.97
C LYS A 379 7.44 7.88 -20.75
N SER A 380 6.53 8.68 -20.19
CA SER A 380 5.70 8.29 -19.05
C SER A 380 4.85 7.04 -19.33
N ASP A 381 4.15 7.03 -20.46
CA ASP A 381 3.24 5.94 -20.84
C ASP A 381 4.01 4.65 -21.13
N ALA A 382 5.17 4.78 -21.79
CA ALA A 382 6.02 3.63 -22.11
C ALA A 382 6.54 2.95 -20.84
N TYR A 383 7.03 3.71 -19.86
CA TYR A 383 7.48 3.13 -18.59
C TYR A 383 6.33 2.60 -17.73
N LYS A 384 5.19 3.28 -17.68
CA LYS A 384 4.00 2.81 -16.96
C LYS A 384 3.51 1.46 -17.48
N LEU A 385 3.39 1.32 -18.81
CA LEU A 385 3.01 0.04 -19.42
C LEU A 385 4.09 -1.02 -19.20
N ALA A 386 5.38 -0.67 -19.34
CA ALA A 386 6.47 -1.60 -19.13
C ALA A 386 6.55 -2.11 -17.69
N GLY A 387 6.32 -1.25 -16.69
CA GLY A 387 6.27 -1.62 -15.28
C GLY A 387 5.12 -2.59 -14.98
N ALA A 388 3.91 -2.31 -15.49
CA ALA A 388 2.78 -3.21 -15.36
C ALA A 388 3.03 -4.56 -16.07
N ALA A 389 3.62 -4.54 -17.27
CA ALA A 389 3.97 -5.75 -18.00
C ALA A 389 5.08 -6.55 -17.29
N ARG A 390 6.06 -5.88 -16.68
CA ARG A 390 7.10 -6.51 -15.85
C ARG A 390 6.49 -7.35 -14.73
N THR A 391 5.54 -6.77 -14.00
CA THR A 391 4.83 -7.48 -12.91
C THR A 391 4.12 -8.70 -13.45
N LYS A 392 3.30 -8.52 -14.47
CA LYS A 392 2.51 -9.60 -15.05
C LYS A 392 3.37 -10.71 -15.67
N VAL A 393 4.44 -10.36 -16.37
CA VAL A 393 5.39 -11.34 -16.94
C VAL A 393 6.09 -12.12 -15.83
N GLY A 394 6.52 -11.45 -14.75
CA GLY A 394 7.14 -12.10 -13.61
C GLY A 394 6.23 -13.12 -12.92
N GLU A 395 4.95 -12.77 -12.72
CA GLU A 395 3.92 -13.66 -12.18
C GLU A 395 3.65 -14.87 -13.09
N GLU A 396 3.36 -14.63 -14.36
CA GLU A 396 3.01 -15.68 -15.33
C GLU A 396 4.15 -16.66 -15.64
N LEU A 397 5.40 -16.21 -15.46
CA LEU A 397 6.59 -17.05 -15.60
C LEU A 397 7.04 -17.68 -14.27
N GLY A 398 6.38 -17.35 -13.13
CA GLY A 398 6.76 -17.87 -11.83
C GLY A 398 8.14 -17.41 -11.36
N LEU A 399 8.54 -16.19 -11.70
CA LEU A 399 9.86 -15.64 -11.38
C LEU A 399 9.89 -14.92 -10.02
N ILE A 400 8.73 -14.67 -9.43
CA ILE A 400 8.63 -13.96 -8.15
C ILE A 400 9.21 -14.84 -7.04
N GLU A 401 10.18 -14.33 -6.30
CA GLU A 401 10.77 -15.02 -5.16
C GLU A 401 9.75 -15.17 -4.03
N ASP A 402 9.50 -16.43 -3.63
CA ASP A 402 8.54 -16.73 -2.55
C ASP A 402 9.19 -16.63 -1.16
N GLY A 403 8.35 -16.41 -0.14
CA GLY A 403 8.74 -16.52 1.27
C GLY A 403 9.72 -15.44 1.74
N VAL A 404 9.75 -14.26 1.09
CA VAL A 404 10.66 -13.18 1.47
C VAL A 404 9.96 -11.81 1.47
N PHE A 405 10.35 -10.96 2.42
CA PHE A 405 10.00 -9.54 2.46
C PHE A 405 11.19 -8.71 1.96
N ARG A 406 11.14 -8.26 0.73
CA ARG A 406 12.16 -7.41 0.12
C ARG A 406 11.82 -5.94 0.35
N LEU A 407 12.39 -5.36 1.42
CA LEU A 407 12.25 -3.94 1.72
C LEU A 407 13.32 -3.13 0.98
N CYS A 408 12.96 -1.94 0.53
CA CYS A 408 13.90 -0.96 -0.03
C CYS A 408 13.44 0.47 0.26
N TRP A 409 14.37 1.41 0.15
CA TRP A 409 14.11 2.84 0.09
C TRP A 409 14.05 3.29 -1.36
N ILE A 410 13.07 4.10 -1.69
CA ILE A 410 13.10 4.94 -2.88
C ILE A 410 13.45 6.34 -2.40
N VAL A 411 14.45 6.94 -3.01
CA VAL A 411 15.04 8.23 -2.58
C VAL A 411 15.15 9.20 -3.75
N ASP A 412 15.52 10.44 -3.49
CA ASP A 412 15.78 11.45 -4.51
C ASP A 412 14.60 11.70 -5.44
N PHE A 413 13.39 11.81 -4.87
CA PHE A 413 12.20 12.14 -5.63
C PHE A 413 12.33 13.53 -6.29
N PRO A 414 11.70 13.73 -7.46
CA PRO A 414 11.58 15.07 -8.03
C PRO A 414 10.78 15.96 -7.08
N MET A 415 11.17 17.21 -6.92
CA MET A 415 10.42 18.17 -6.12
C MET A 415 9.18 18.66 -6.85
N TYR A 416 9.27 18.79 -8.15
CA TYR A 416 8.21 19.26 -9.03
C TYR A 416 7.95 18.28 -10.17
N GLU A 417 6.73 18.32 -10.68
CA GLU A 417 6.32 17.65 -11.91
C GLU A 417 5.51 18.62 -12.79
N TYR A 418 5.36 18.29 -14.06
CA TYR A 418 4.52 19.06 -14.96
C TYR A 418 3.09 18.56 -14.89
N ASP A 419 2.19 19.40 -14.41
CA ASP A 419 0.75 19.15 -14.41
C ASP A 419 0.20 19.39 -15.83
N GLU A 420 -0.09 18.29 -16.53
CA GLU A 420 -0.62 18.33 -17.91
C GLU A 420 -2.02 18.96 -17.98
N ASP A 421 -2.82 18.84 -16.92
CA ASP A 421 -4.20 19.35 -16.87
C ASP A 421 -4.21 20.88 -16.69
N ASN A 422 -3.41 21.38 -15.76
CA ASN A 422 -3.29 22.81 -15.46
C ASN A 422 -2.18 23.51 -16.26
N LYS A 423 -1.36 22.76 -17.02
CA LYS A 423 -0.25 23.24 -17.86
C LYS A 423 0.74 24.13 -17.10
N LYS A 424 1.14 23.68 -15.93
CA LYS A 424 2.10 24.35 -15.06
C LYS A 424 2.99 23.37 -14.34
N VAL A 425 4.11 23.84 -13.83
CA VAL A 425 4.90 23.11 -12.84
C VAL A 425 4.16 23.13 -11.50
N ASP A 426 4.05 21.99 -10.84
CA ASP A 426 3.47 21.87 -9.51
C ASP A 426 4.29 20.89 -8.66
N PHE A 427 4.02 20.81 -7.36
CA PHE A 427 4.70 19.86 -6.49
C PHE A 427 4.38 18.41 -6.89
N SER A 428 5.42 17.58 -6.96
CA SER A 428 5.25 16.17 -7.33
C SER A 428 4.58 15.36 -6.21
N HIS A 429 4.96 15.62 -4.95
CA HIS A 429 4.45 14.88 -3.78
C HIS A 429 4.20 15.86 -2.61
N ASN A 430 5.08 15.89 -1.61
CA ASN A 430 4.90 16.67 -0.39
C ASN A 430 5.54 18.07 -0.53
N PRO A 431 4.76 19.17 -0.52
CA PRO A 431 5.26 20.53 -0.66
C PRO A 431 6.15 21.01 0.50
N PHE A 432 6.10 20.31 1.64
CA PHE A 432 6.91 20.64 2.84
C PHE A 432 8.29 20.01 2.83
N SER A 433 8.70 19.37 1.75
CA SER A 433 10.00 18.73 1.64
C SER A 433 11.11 19.73 1.40
N MET A 434 12.28 19.47 1.99
CA MET A 434 13.49 20.25 1.76
C MET A 434 14.04 19.95 0.36
N PRO A 435 14.21 20.97 -0.52
CA PRO A 435 14.92 20.78 -1.79
C PRO A 435 16.38 20.44 -1.55
N GLN A 436 16.93 19.53 -2.35
CA GLN A 436 18.37 19.28 -2.37
C GLN A 436 19.10 20.52 -2.90
N GLY A 437 20.14 20.95 -2.20
CA GLY A 437 20.84 22.20 -2.49
C GLY A 437 20.19 23.47 -1.93
N GLY A 438 19.05 23.35 -1.24
CA GLY A 438 18.42 24.43 -0.48
C GLY A 438 18.04 25.65 -1.32
N MET A 439 18.20 26.85 -0.76
CA MET A 439 17.84 28.12 -1.40
C MET A 439 18.62 28.37 -2.71
N ASP A 440 19.90 28.02 -2.74
CA ASP A 440 20.73 28.23 -3.94
C ASP A 440 20.22 27.43 -5.14
N ALA A 441 19.77 26.21 -4.92
CA ALA A 441 19.18 25.39 -5.98
C ALA A 441 17.84 25.97 -6.47
N LEU A 442 16.98 26.46 -5.57
CA LEU A 442 15.72 27.11 -5.96
C LEU A 442 15.95 28.38 -6.77
N LEU A 443 16.95 29.20 -6.39
CA LEU A 443 17.29 30.43 -7.10
C LEU A 443 17.93 30.15 -8.47
N ALA A 444 18.63 29.04 -8.63
CA ALA A 444 19.23 28.63 -9.90
C ALA A 444 18.20 28.03 -10.88
N ALA A 445 17.02 27.61 -10.39
CA ALA A 445 15.96 27.00 -11.20
C ALA A 445 15.07 28.05 -11.90
N ASP A 446 15.67 28.84 -12.77
CA ASP A 446 15.05 29.94 -13.48
C ASP A 446 14.30 29.55 -14.77
N THR A 447 14.30 28.29 -15.14
CA THR A 447 13.56 27.72 -16.26
C THR A 447 12.75 26.51 -15.82
N GLU A 448 11.66 26.21 -16.55
CA GLU A 448 10.81 25.01 -16.31
C GLU A 448 11.64 23.72 -16.29
N GLU A 449 12.57 23.54 -17.23
CA GLU A 449 13.44 22.37 -17.29
C GLU A 449 14.27 22.21 -16.00
N LYS A 450 14.86 23.30 -15.51
CA LYS A 450 15.64 23.28 -14.27
C LYS A 450 14.77 23.09 -13.02
N GLN A 451 13.52 23.55 -13.04
CA GLN A 451 12.56 23.32 -11.95
C GLN A 451 12.21 21.82 -11.88
N LEU A 452 11.96 21.19 -13.02
CA LEU A 452 11.66 19.76 -13.11
C LEU A 452 12.86 18.85 -12.77
N ASP A 453 14.09 19.36 -12.86
CA ASP A 453 15.31 18.67 -12.45
C ASP A 453 15.59 18.75 -10.95
N LEU A 454 14.90 19.63 -10.21
CA LEU A 454 15.07 19.75 -8.76
C LEU A 454 14.60 18.49 -8.03
N LYS A 455 15.43 18.03 -7.11
CA LYS A 455 15.12 16.89 -6.23
C LYS A 455 14.82 17.36 -4.82
N ALA A 456 14.00 16.61 -4.14
CA ALA A 456 13.72 16.81 -2.72
C ALA A 456 14.33 15.69 -1.88
N TYR A 457 14.59 15.97 -0.60
CA TYR A 457 14.88 14.95 0.39
C TYR A 457 13.58 14.24 0.81
N GLN A 458 12.95 13.57 -0.17
CA GLN A 458 11.80 12.69 0.01
C GLN A 458 12.24 11.24 -0.12
N TYR A 459 11.58 10.37 0.63
CA TYR A 459 11.91 8.95 0.66
C TYR A 459 10.70 8.11 1.04
N ASP A 460 10.57 6.96 0.38
CA ASP A 460 9.53 5.98 0.64
C ASP A 460 10.15 4.64 1.04
N ILE A 461 9.48 3.90 1.94
CA ILE A 461 9.76 2.48 2.16
C ILE A 461 8.79 1.66 1.31
N VAL A 462 9.33 0.79 0.51
CA VAL A 462 8.57 -0.16 -0.32
C VAL A 462 8.90 -1.58 0.12
N CYS A 463 7.89 -2.44 0.20
CA CYS A 463 8.03 -3.87 0.44
C CYS A 463 7.20 -4.65 -0.56
N ASN A 464 7.84 -5.52 -1.33
CA ASN A 464 7.16 -6.43 -2.26
C ASN A 464 6.16 -5.72 -3.21
N GLY A 465 6.52 -4.54 -3.71
CA GLY A 465 5.67 -3.76 -4.60
C GLY A 465 4.62 -2.88 -3.91
N VAL A 466 4.60 -2.86 -2.59
CA VAL A 466 3.67 -2.05 -1.79
C VAL A 466 4.43 -0.92 -1.11
N GLU A 467 4.00 0.33 -1.33
CA GLU A 467 4.47 1.48 -0.56
C GLU A 467 3.95 1.37 0.87
N LEU A 468 4.87 1.16 1.81
CA LEU A 468 4.53 1.10 3.23
C LEU A 468 4.52 2.47 3.88
N SER A 469 5.37 3.37 3.42
CA SER A 469 5.62 4.63 4.10
C SER A 469 6.18 5.68 3.17
N SER A 470 5.80 6.94 3.40
CA SER A 470 6.40 8.11 2.78
C SER A 470 6.90 9.08 3.85
N GLY A 471 8.01 9.74 3.57
CA GLY A 471 8.65 10.69 4.47
C GLY A 471 9.49 11.73 3.76
N ALA A 472 9.96 12.71 4.53
CA ALA A 472 10.87 13.74 4.02
C ALA A 472 11.67 14.41 5.15
N ILE A 473 12.81 15.01 4.80
CA ILE A 473 13.37 16.10 5.57
C ILE A 473 12.55 17.34 5.24
N ARG A 474 12.10 18.06 6.28
CA ARG A 474 11.14 19.14 6.12
C ARG A 474 11.83 20.47 5.80
N ASN A 475 11.16 21.24 4.98
CA ASN A 475 11.47 22.64 4.83
C ASN A 475 11.01 23.38 6.10
N HIS A 476 11.95 23.94 6.84
CA HIS A 476 11.74 24.63 8.11
C HIS A 476 12.07 26.13 8.06
N SER A 477 12.38 26.66 6.85
CA SER A 477 12.65 28.07 6.61
C SER A 477 11.45 28.72 5.92
N PRO A 478 10.87 29.80 6.50
CA PRO A 478 9.78 30.55 5.85
C PRO A 478 10.15 31.06 4.46
N GLU A 479 11.37 31.61 4.31
CA GLU A 479 11.83 32.18 3.05
C GLU A 479 11.96 31.11 1.96
N LEU A 480 12.52 29.96 2.31
CA LEU A 480 12.69 28.83 1.40
C LEU A 480 11.33 28.24 1.02
N MET A 481 10.40 28.15 1.98
CA MET A 481 9.05 27.68 1.71
C MET A 481 8.31 28.62 0.72
N LEU A 482 8.33 29.92 0.96
CA LEU A 482 7.72 30.90 0.05
C LEU A 482 8.32 30.82 -1.35
N LYS A 483 9.65 30.65 -1.46
CA LYS A 483 10.32 30.51 -2.77
C LYS A 483 9.95 29.22 -3.47
N ALA A 484 9.83 28.11 -2.75
CA ALA A 484 9.41 26.83 -3.32
C ALA A 484 7.98 26.91 -3.89
N PHE A 485 7.06 27.53 -3.15
CA PHE A 485 5.69 27.73 -3.60
C PHE A 485 5.58 28.73 -4.77
N GLU A 486 6.41 29.78 -4.78
CA GLU A 486 6.50 30.72 -5.91
C GLU A 486 6.85 30.01 -7.22
N LEU A 487 7.80 29.05 -7.20
CA LEU A 487 8.17 28.26 -8.39
C LEU A 487 7.02 27.38 -8.89
N ALA A 488 6.15 26.90 -8.01
CA ALA A 488 4.93 26.19 -8.36
C ALA A 488 3.75 27.11 -8.75
N GLY A 489 4.00 28.43 -8.81
CA GLY A 489 3.00 29.42 -9.23
C GLY A 489 2.04 29.87 -8.13
N TYR A 490 2.33 29.60 -6.86
CA TYR A 490 1.51 30.07 -5.73
C TYR A 490 2.05 31.38 -5.16
N GLY A 491 1.17 32.34 -5.00
CA GLY A 491 1.52 33.62 -4.38
C GLY A 491 1.68 33.53 -2.86
N PRO A 492 2.43 34.46 -2.23
CA PRO A 492 2.64 34.46 -0.78
C PRO A 492 1.33 34.56 0.01
N ASP A 493 0.32 35.27 -0.50
CA ASP A 493 -0.99 35.39 0.15
C ASP A 493 -1.73 34.02 0.25
N VAL A 494 -1.59 33.17 -0.76
CA VAL A 494 -2.17 31.81 -0.75
C VAL A 494 -1.46 30.96 0.30
N VAL A 495 -0.13 31.00 0.33
CA VAL A 495 0.68 30.23 1.28
C VAL A 495 0.41 30.69 2.73
N GLU A 496 0.27 31.99 2.96
CA GLU A 496 -0.08 32.54 4.28
C GLU A 496 -1.51 32.14 4.71
N ALA A 497 -2.47 32.12 3.78
CA ALA A 497 -3.85 31.72 4.08
C ALA A 497 -3.95 30.22 4.47
N GLU A 498 -3.21 29.37 3.78
CA GLU A 498 -3.29 27.92 3.97
C GLU A 498 -2.35 27.41 5.08
N PHE A 499 -1.16 27.99 5.21
CA PHE A 499 -0.09 27.52 6.10
C PHE A 499 0.41 28.58 7.10
N GLY A 500 -0.33 29.67 7.28
CA GLY A 500 0.10 30.81 8.10
C GLY A 500 0.46 30.43 9.54
N GLY A 501 -0.25 29.49 10.14
CA GLY A 501 0.06 28.98 11.48
C GLY A 501 1.45 28.34 11.57
N MET A 502 1.80 27.52 10.59
CA MET A 502 3.10 26.84 10.51
C MET A 502 4.21 27.83 10.14
N LEU A 503 3.99 28.70 9.16
CA LEU A 503 4.93 29.77 8.78
C LEU A 503 5.25 30.69 9.96
N ASN A 504 4.24 31.07 10.74
CA ASN A 504 4.44 31.86 11.96
C ASN A 504 5.32 31.12 12.98
N ALA A 505 5.05 29.84 13.20
CA ALA A 505 5.85 29.04 14.11
C ALA A 505 7.32 28.99 13.68
N PHE A 506 7.59 28.80 12.40
CA PHE A 506 8.95 28.78 11.86
C PHE A 506 9.70 30.10 12.01
N ARG A 507 9.00 31.23 11.98
CA ARG A 507 9.60 32.57 12.25
C ARG A 507 10.14 32.71 13.67
N TYR A 508 9.69 31.89 14.62
CA TYR A 508 10.16 31.88 16.00
C TYR A 508 11.26 30.84 16.29
N GLY A 509 11.80 30.22 15.23
CA GLY A 509 12.93 29.31 15.33
C GLY A 509 12.51 27.84 15.26
N ALA A 510 12.45 27.31 14.06
CA ALA A 510 12.23 25.88 13.82
C ALA A 510 13.58 25.16 13.71
N PRO A 511 13.79 24.03 14.41
CA PRO A 511 14.96 23.19 14.19
C PRO A 511 14.87 22.50 12.83
N PRO A 512 15.99 22.09 12.21
CA PRO A 512 15.92 21.13 11.11
C PRO A 512 15.25 19.84 11.61
N HIS A 513 14.29 19.30 10.85
CA HIS A 513 13.54 18.12 11.28
C HIS A 513 13.12 17.29 10.07
N GLY A 514 12.76 16.04 10.35
CA GLY A 514 12.30 15.10 9.35
C GLY A 514 11.56 13.94 9.97
N GLY A 515 10.79 13.26 9.17
CA GLY A 515 9.97 12.15 9.64
C GLY A 515 9.41 11.29 8.52
N ILE A 516 8.60 10.32 8.93
CA ILE A 516 8.03 9.32 8.04
C ILE A 516 6.73 8.78 8.65
N ALA A 517 5.86 8.21 7.84
CA ALA A 517 4.56 7.72 8.30
C ALA A 517 4.19 6.33 7.72
N PRO A 518 4.75 5.22 8.27
CA PRO A 518 4.37 3.87 7.88
C PRO A 518 2.89 3.56 8.11
N GLY A 519 2.22 3.05 7.06
CA GLY A 519 0.81 2.63 7.12
C GLY A 519 0.66 1.30 7.86
N VAL A 520 0.02 1.32 9.03
CA VAL A 520 -0.21 0.13 9.85
C VAL A 520 -1.00 -0.93 9.11
N ASP A 521 -2.06 -0.50 8.41
CA ASP A 521 -2.95 -1.39 7.67
C ASP A 521 -2.21 -2.18 6.57
N ARG A 522 -1.33 -1.50 5.81
CA ARG A 522 -0.53 -2.14 4.75
C ARG A 522 0.53 -3.10 5.32
N ILE A 523 1.16 -2.75 6.44
CA ILE A 523 2.10 -3.65 7.14
C ILE A 523 1.36 -4.94 7.54
N VAL A 524 0.19 -4.81 8.17
CA VAL A 524 -0.59 -5.98 8.61
C VAL A 524 -1.08 -6.79 7.41
N MET A 525 -1.51 -6.13 6.32
CA MET A 525 -1.94 -6.78 5.09
C MET A 525 -0.83 -7.68 4.50
N LEU A 526 0.40 -7.18 4.41
CA LEU A 526 1.55 -7.98 3.94
C LEU A 526 1.88 -9.14 4.89
N LEU A 527 1.86 -8.91 6.20
CA LEU A 527 2.15 -9.93 7.19
C LEU A 527 1.05 -11.01 7.25
N ALA A 528 -0.21 -10.64 7.06
CA ALA A 528 -1.33 -11.57 6.97
C ALA A 528 -1.43 -12.27 5.62
N ASP A 529 -0.75 -11.76 4.58
CA ASP A 529 -0.92 -12.20 3.19
C ASP A 529 -2.36 -11.98 2.70
N ALA A 530 -2.95 -10.87 3.11
CA ALA A 530 -4.31 -10.50 2.77
C ALA A 530 -4.33 -9.70 1.46
N GLU A 531 -5.23 -10.07 0.56
CA GLU A 531 -5.40 -9.38 -0.74
C GLU A 531 -6.16 -8.06 -0.59
N ASN A 532 -6.88 -7.88 0.53
CA ASN A 532 -7.75 -6.74 0.75
C ASN A 532 -7.55 -6.14 2.14
N ILE A 533 -7.38 -4.83 2.21
CA ILE A 533 -7.18 -4.09 3.46
C ILE A 533 -8.37 -4.26 4.44
N ARG A 534 -9.57 -4.54 3.93
CA ARG A 534 -10.76 -4.81 4.75
C ARG A 534 -10.67 -6.11 5.54
N ASP A 535 -9.80 -7.04 5.12
CA ASP A 535 -9.56 -8.29 5.86
C ASP A 535 -8.61 -8.11 7.07
N VAL A 536 -7.98 -6.94 7.18
CA VAL A 536 -7.12 -6.56 8.32
C VAL A 536 -7.65 -5.37 9.12
N THR A 537 -8.88 -4.95 8.83
CA THR A 537 -9.60 -3.87 9.53
C THR A 537 -10.82 -4.45 10.27
N LEU A 538 -11.02 -4.06 11.55
CA LEU A 538 -12.11 -4.61 12.37
C LEU A 538 -13.49 -4.34 11.76
N PHE A 539 -13.81 -3.08 11.53
CA PHE A 539 -15.12 -2.63 11.05
C PHE A 539 -14.93 -1.68 9.85
N PRO A 540 -14.58 -2.22 8.66
CA PRO A 540 -14.31 -1.39 7.49
C PRO A 540 -15.62 -0.93 6.82
N MET A 541 -15.55 0.19 6.12
CA MET A 541 -16.56 0.57 5.14
C MET A 541 -16.46 -0.32 3.89
N ASN A 542 -17.55 -0.41 3.12
CA ASN A 542 -17.55 -1.02 1.81
C ASN A 542 -16.91 -0.11 0.74
N GLN A 543 -16.87 -0.56 -0.52
CA GLN A 543 -16.30 0.22 -1.63
C GLN A 543 -17.02 1.55 -1.92
N GLN A 544 -18.27 1.70 -1.48
CA GLN A 544 -19.05 2.92 -1.62
C GLN A 544 -18.97 3.83 -0.38
N ALA A 545 -17.94 3.64 0.47
CA ALA A 545 -17.74 4.37 1.71
C ALA A 545 -18.97 4.31 2.67
N ARG A 546 -19.59 3.11 2.79
CA ARG A 546 -20.70 2.86 3.70
C ARG A 546 -20.31 1.83 4.75
N ASP A 547 -20.58 2.14 6.00
CA ASP A 547 -20.64 1.16 7.07
C ASP A 547 -22.02 0.49 7.04
N LEU A 548 -22.07 -0.75 6.59
CA LEU A 548 -23.33 -1.50 6.43
C LEU A 548 -23.87 -2.01 7.77
N MET A 549 -23.02 -2.17 8.79
CA MET A 549 -23.41 -2.62 10.12
C MET A 549 -24.03 -1.49 10.93
N MET A 550 -23.39 -0.33 10.99
CA MET A 550 -23.85 0.85 11.74
C MET A 550 -24.70 1.79 10.89
N GLN A 551 -24.84 1.50 9.60
CA GLN A 551 -25.63 2.28 8.63
C GLN A 551 -25.14 3.73 8.48
N ALA A 552 -23.83 3.93 8.47
CA ALA A 552 -23.22 5.24 8.21
C ALA A 552 -22.78 5.35 6.72
N PRO A 553 -22.86 6.54 6.10
CA PRO A 553 -23.50 7.75 6.61
C PRO A 553 -25.03 7.62 6.65
N SER A 554 -25.67 8.30 7.62
CA SER A 554 -27.11 8.29 7.81
C SER A 554 -27.70 9.70 7.71
N PRO A 555 -28.99 9.82 7.34
CA PRO A 555 -29.67 11.10 7.36
C PRO A 555 -29.68 11.72 8.76
N VAL A 556 -29.57 13.04 8.81
CA VAL A 556 -29.76 13.83 10.03
C VAL A 556 -31.11 14.50 10.03
N ASP A 557 -31.69 14.76 11.20
CA ASP A 557 -32.99 15.41 11.31
C ASP A 557 -32.91 16.93 11.04
N GLU A 558 -34.06 17.53 10.72
CA GLU A 558 -34.15 18.97 10.42
C GLU A 558 -33.74 19.85 11.61
N LYS A 559 -33.93 19.38 12.85
CA LYS A 559 -33.52 20.10 14.04
C LYS A 559 -32.01 20.19 14.12
N GLN A 560 -31.29 19.09 13.86
CA GLN A 560 -29.83 19.05 13.81
C GLN A 560 -29.30 19.97 12.70
N LEU A 561 -29.87 19.90 11.50
CA LEU A 561 -29.46 20.79 10.38
C LEU A 561 -29.69 22.27 10.75
N LYS A 562 -30.80 22.59 11.39
CA LYS A 562 -31.11 23.96 11.85
C LYS A 562 -30.13 24.42 12.93
N GLU A 563 -29.77 23.57 13.88
CA GLU A 563 -28.77 23.87 14.92
C GLU A 563 -27.39 24.09 14.36
N LEU A 564 -27.04 23.42 13.23
CA LEU A 564 -25.79 23.58 12.48
C LEU A 564 -25.85 24.72 11.45
N HIS A 565 -26.97 25.43 11.33
CA HIS A 565 -27.18 26.47 10.30
C HIS A 565 -27.02 25.99 8.86
N ILE A 566 -27.27 24.70 8.57
CA ILE A 566 -27.14 24.08 7.28
C ILE A 566 -28.49 23.91 6.59
N ARG A 567 -28.50 24.10 5.26
CA ARG A 567 -29.63 23.74 4.38
C ARG A 567 -29.12 22.81 3.28
N LEU A 568 -29.82 21.69 3.09
CA LEU A 568 -29.52 20.81 1.97
C LEU A 568 -29.98 21.45 0.66
N ALA A 569 -29.14 21.42 -0.36
CA ALA A 569 -29.54 21.76 -1.70
C ALA A 569 -30.61 20.78 -2.20
N PRO A 570 -31.59 21.23 -3.01
CA PRO A 570 -32.54 20.31 -3.62
C PRO A 570 -31.79 19.24 -4.42
N GLN A 571 -32.13 17.97 -4.21
CA GLN A 571 -31.56 16.90 -5.00
C GLN A 571 -31.89 17.15 -6.49
N MET A 572 -30.89 17.35 -7.31
CA MET A 572 -31.08 17.30 -8.76
C MET A 572 -31.49 15.86 -9.09
N LYS A 573 -32.69 15.69 -9.65
CA LYS A 573 -33.11 14.39 -10.17
C LYS A 573 -32.14 14.03 -11.29
N SER A 574 -31.32 13.02 -11.04
CA SER A 574 -30.45 12.41 -12.04
C SER A 574 -31.27 11.77 -13.16
#